data_477321c04269914764d98b6d476ca970
#
_entry.id   477321c04269914764d98b6d476ca970
#
_cell.length_a   1.000
_cell.length_b   1.000
_cell.length_c   1.000
_cell.angle_alpha   90.00
_cell.angle_beta   90.00
_cell.angle_gamma   90.00
#
_symmetry.space_group_name_H-M   'P 1'
#
loop_
_entity.id
_entity.type
_entity.pdbx_description
1 polymer ?
#
loop_
_entity_poly.entity_id
_entity_poly.type
_entity_poly.pdbx_seq_one_letter_code
_entity_poly.pdbx_strand_id
1 'polypeptide(L)' 'MNQPYNGMPASSLTGVAWRKSVHSNSQGNCVELAKLPDGGVAVRNSRFPDGPALIYTADEIRALVLGVKDGEFDNLVA' A
#
# COMPACT_ATOMS: atom_id res chain seq x y z
N MET A 1 -14.57 11.85 -8.54
CA MET A 1 -13.50 10.85 -8.68
C MET A 1 -14.10 9.50 -9.07
N ASN A 2 -13.52 8.84 -10.04
CA ASN A 2 -13.93 7.49 -10.38
C ASN A 2 -13.59 6.54 -9.25
N GLN A 3 -14.37 5.45 -9.17
CA GLN A 3 -14.13 4.41 -8.18
C GLN A 3 -12.72 3.85 -8.37
N PRO A 4 -11.93 3.74 -7.30
CA PRO A 4 -10.60 3.10 -7.40
C PRO A 4 -10.71 1.67 -7.91
N TYR A 5 -9.76 1.27 -8.77
CA TYR A 5 -9.72 -0.08 -9.30
C TYR A 5 -8.30 -0.61 -9.28
N ASN A 6 -8.18 -1.92 -9.11
CA ASN A 6 -6.88 -2.55 -9.00
C ASN A 6 -6.06 -2.36 -10.28
N GLY A 7 -4.82 -1.92 -10.11
CA GLY A 7 -3.92 -1.66 -11.23
C GLY A 7 -3.98 -0.24 -11.78
N MET A 8 -4.85 0.61 -11.25
CA MET A 8 -4.93 2.00 -11.71
C MET A 8 -3.62 2.74 -11.44
N PRO A 9 -3.30 3.79 -12.22
CA PRO A 9 -2.12 4.59 -11.90
C PRO A 9 -2.24 5.18 -10.51
N ALA A 10 -1.20 5.00 -9.69
CA ALA A 10 -1.22 5.51 -8.32
C ALA A 10 -1.36 7.03 -8.29
N SER A 11 -0.80 7.72 -9.29
CA SER A 11 -0.91 9.16 -9.42
C SER A 11 -2.34 9.65 -9.66
N SER A 12 -3.24 8.77 -10.07
CA SER A 12 -4.66 9.11 -10.26
C SER A 12 -5.44 9.10 -8.95
N LEU A 13 -4.87 8.57 -7.88
CA LEU A 13 -5.49 8.59 -6.56
C LEU A 13 -5.18 9.92 -5.88
N THR A 14 -6.05 10.91 -6.12
CA THR A 14 -5.87 12.25 -5.53
C THR A 14 -6.57 12.32 -4.18
N GLY A 15 -6.04 13.13 -3.29
CA GLY A 15 -6.65 13.34 -1.98
C GLY A 15 -6.39 12.23 -0.97
N VAL A 16 -5.53 11.26 -1.30
CA VAL A 16 -5.16 10.21 -0.36
C VAL A 16 -3.82 10.55 0.29
N ALA A 17 -3.62 10.09 1.51
CA ALA A 17 -2.37 10.29 2.25
C ALA A 17 -1.57 9.00 2.21
N TRP A 18 -0.51 8.98 1.43
CA TRP A 18 0.38 7.83 1.35
C TRP A 18 1.26 7.76 2.59
N ARG A 19 1.31 6.60 3.22
CA ARG A 19 2.10 6.37 4.42
C ARG A 19 3.11 5.26 4.17
N LYS A 20 4.34 5.48 4.59
CA LYS A 20 5.40 4.47 4.58
C LYS A 20 5.87 4.21 6.01
N SER A 21 6.50 3.06 6.21
CA SER A 21 7.08 2.72 7.51
C SER A 21 8.25 3.63 7.85
N VAL A 22 8.45 3.90 9.13
CA VAL A 22 9.64 4.60 9.60
C VAL A 22 10.92 3.80 9.35
N HIS A 23 10.80 2.52 9.06
CA HIS A 23 11.94 1.65 8.69
C HIS A 23 12.37 1.82 7.24
N SER A 24 11.57 2.54 6.43
CA SER A 24 11.94 2.82 5.04
C SER A 24 13.12 3.78 5.00
N ASN A 25 14.04 3.54 4.04
CA ASN A 25 15.19 4.41 3.92
C ASN A 25 14.85 5.67 3.12
N SER A 26 15.75 6.65 3.16
CA SER A 26 15.56 7.94 2.51
C SER A 26 15.76 7.89 0.99
N GLN A 27 16.09 6.74 0.43
CA GLN A 27 16.39 6.59 -0.99
C GLN A 27 15.19 6.09 -1.80
N GLY A 28 14.01 6.09 -1.22
CA GLY A 28 12.78 5.80 -1.95
C GLY A 28 12.46 4.33 -2.12
N ASN A 29 13.12 3.45 -1.37
CA ASN A 29 12.84 2.00 -1.42
C ASN A 29 11.75 1.66 -0.42
N CYS A 30 10.53 2.10 -0.70
CA CYS A 30 9.45 2.02 0.26
C CYS A 30 8.22 1.37 -0.35
N VAL A 31 7.49 0.65 0.49
CA VAL A 31 6.10 0.28 0.21
C VAL A 31 5.23 1.33 0.91
N GLU A 32 4.31 1.91 0.17
CA GLU A 32 3.42 2.93 0.70
C GLU A 32 1.98 2.47 0.64
N LEU A 33 1.23 2.77 1.69
CA LEU A 33 -0.18 2.42 1.80
C LEU A 33 -1.00 3.68 2.03
N ALA A 34 -2.21 3.72 1.48
CA ALA A 34 -3.11 4.86 1.65
C ALA A 34 -4.52 4.35 1.90
N LYS A 35 -5.19 4.94 2.90
CA LYS A 35 -6.57 4.62 3.18
C LYS A 35 -7.46 5.27 2.14
N LEU A 36 -8.40 4.50 1.61
CA LEU A 36 -9.36 4.98 0.62
C LEU A 36 -10.65 5.42 1.31
N PRO A 37 -11.44 6.29 0.65
CA PRO A 37 -12.69 6.79 1.25
C PRO A 37 -13.69 5.70 1.62
N ASP A 38 -13.68 4.57 0.90
CA ASP A 38 -14.61 3.46 1.17
C ASP A 38 -14.11 2.51 2.25
N GLY A 39 -12.97 2.81 2.86
CA GLY A 39 -12.35 1.96 3.88
C GLY A 39 -11.34 0.97 3.34
N GLY A 40 -11.23 0.84 2.03
CA GLY A 40 -10.19 0.03 1.43
C GLY A 40 -8.81 0.66 1.57
N VAL A 41 -7.81 -0.01 1.02
CA VAL A 41 -6.41 0.44 1.12
C VAL A 41 -5.75 0.29 -0.24
N ALA A 42 -5.03 1.32 -0.67
CA ALA A 42 -4.19 1.25 -1.86
C ALA A 42 -2.74 1.03 -1.43
N VAL A 43 -2.03 0.24 -2.23
CA VAL A 43 -0.60 -0.06 -1.99
C VAL A 43 0.16 0.31 -3.26
N ARG A 44 1.28 1.01 -3.11
CA ARG A 44 2.14 1.34 -4.26
C ARG A 44 3.60 1.14 -3.92
N ASN A 45 4.40 0.99 -4.98
CA ASN A 45 5.85 0.99 -4.88
C ASN A 45 6.33 2.43 -5.02
N SER A 46 7.01 2.96 -4.00
CA SER A 46 7.44 4.37 -4.00
C SER A 46 8.42 4.70 -5.11
N ARG A 47 9.14 3.70 -5.64
CA ARG A 47 10.06 3.92 -6.76
C ARG A 47 9.34 4.16 -8.07
N PHE A 48 8.05 3.85 -8.13
CA PHE A 48 7.22 4.01 -9.31
C PHE A 48 5.93 4.72 -8.92
N PRO A 49 6.01 6.01 -8.55
CA PRO A 49 4.83 6.70 -8.05
C PRO A 49 3.70 6.85 -9.07
N ASP A 50 4.05 6.76 -10.37
CA ASP A 50 3.05 6.77 -11.45
C ASP A 50 2.67 5.36 -11.87
N GLY A 51 3.27 4.34 -11.25
CA GLY A 51 2.98 2.95 -11.54
C GLY A 51 1.64 2.51 -10.98
N PRO A 52 1.34 1.21 -11.10
CA PRO A 52 0.03 0.70 -10.67
C PRO A 52 -0.13 0.73 -9.16
N ALA A 53 -1.33 1.05 -8.72
CA ALA A 53 -1.74 0.89 -7.33
C ALA A 53 -2.52 -0.40 -7.20
N LEU A 54 -2.22 -1.19 -6.18
CA LEU A 54 -2.98 -2.39 -5.84
C LEU A 54 -4.07 -1.98 -4.85
N ILE A 55 -5.30 -2.37 -5.14
CA ILE A 55 -6.46 -1.95 -4.34
C ILE A 55 -6.96 -3.15 -3.56
N TYR A 56 -6.97 -3.02 -2.25
CA TYR A 56 -7.37 -4.09 -1.33
C TYR A 56 -8.53 -3.64 -0.45
N THR A 57 -9.31 -4.61 -0.01
CA THR A 57 -10.34 -4.36 1.00
C THR A 57 -9.69 -4.18 2.37
N ALA A 58 -10.43 -3.57 3.28
CA ALA A 58 -9.95 -3.44 4.66
C ALA A 58 -9.66 -4.81 5.29
N ASP A 59 -10.50 -5.80 5.01
CA ASP A 59 -10.29 -7.14 5.57
C ASP A 59 -9.02 -7.80 5.04
N GLU A 60 -8.72 -7.60 3.75
CA GLU A 60 -7.49 -8.14 3.17
C GLU A 60 -6.25 -7.53 3.84
N ILE A 61 -6.26 -6.23 4.04
CA ILE A 61 -5.12 -5.55 4.68
C ILE A 61 -5.05 -5.91 6.17
N ARG A 62 -6.19 -6.07 6.84
CA ARG A 62 -6.17 -6.52 8.24
C ARG A 62 -5.51 -7.88 8.36
N ALA A 63 -5.83 -8.81 7.47
CA ALA A 63 -5.21 -10.13 7.47
C ALA A 63 -3.71 -10.03 7.24
N LEU A 64 -3.27 -9.19 6.31
CA LEU A 64 -1.84 -8.97 6.06
C LEU A 64 -1.14 -8.43 7.31
N VAL A 65 -1.72 -7.42 7.94
CA VAL A 65 -1.12 -6.80 9.15
C VAL A 65 -0.99 -7.83 10.26
N LEU A 66 -2.02 -8.64 10.48
CA LEU A 66 -1.98 -9.69 11.50
C LEU A 66 -0.93 -10.74 11.17
N GLY A 67 -0.83 -11.14 9.89
CA GLY A 67 0.19 -12.09 9.47
C GLY A 67 1.60 -11.56 9.67
N VAL A 68 1.82 -10.28 9.36
CA VAL A 68 3.12 -9.64 9.59
C VAL A 68 3.46 -9.64 11.09
N LYS A 69 2.50 -9.28 11.93
CA LYS A 69 2.71 -9.27 13.38
C LYS A 69 3.04 -10.65 13.94
N ASP A 70 2.49 -11.70 13.33
CA ASP A 70 2.74 -13.08 13.74
C ASP A 70 4.02 -13.64 13.14
N GLY A 71 4.78 -12.88 12.36
CA GLY A 71 6.02 -13.32 11.77
C GLY A 71 5.87 -14.25 10.58
N GLU A 72 4.68 -14.35 10.00
CA GLU A 72 4.41 -15.32 8.92
C GLU A 72 5.23 -15.08 7.67
N PHE A 73 5.67 -13.83 7.46
CA PHE A 73 6.38 -13.43 6.24
C PHE A 73 7.85 -13.12 6.48
N ASP A 74 8.36 -13.37 7.70
CA ASP A 74 9.73 -13.01 8.04
C ASP A 74 10.75 -13.71 7.14
N ASN A 75 10.46 -14.95 6.74
CA ASN A 75 11.38 -15.72 5.92
C ASN A 75 11.49 -15.22 4.47
N LEU A 76 10.63 -14.28 4.06
CA LEU A 76 10.73 -13.68 2.73
C LEU A 76 11.91 -12.71 2.63
N VAL A 77 12.38 -12.20 3.77
CA VAL A 77 13.45 -11.21 3.82
C VAL A 77 14.64 -11.67 4.66
N ALA A 78 14.61 -12.90 5.10
CA ALA A 78 15.70 -13.48 5.92
C ALA A 78 16.77 -14.12 5.07
#